data_98c1d4e1f7ca33c84f91d991b052b62a
#
_entry.id   98c1d4e1f7ca33c84f91d991b052b62a
#
_cell.length_a   1.000
_cell.length_b   1.000
_cell.length_c   1.000
_cell.angle_alpha   90.00
_cell.angle_beta   90.00
_cell.angle_gamma   90.00
#
_symmetry.space_group_name_H-M   'P 1'
#
loop_
_entity.id
_entity.type
_entity.pdbx_description
1 polymer ?
#
loop_
_entity_poly.entity_id
_entity_poly.type
_entity_poly.pdbx_seq_one_letter_code
_entity_poly.pdbx_strand_id
1 'polypeptide(L)' 'MSQPDYTEMFAALCRELGYCLHDKGEKRVIAALPNGLDAAVRAVFEAEGVDYPSTTGDHRRAVRDCLKANLPV' A
#
# COMPACT_ATOMS: atom_id res chain seq x y z
N MET A 1 20.35 -2.96 13.10
CA MET A 1 19.75 -3.63 11.95
C MET A 1 18.94 -2.65 11.14
N SER A 2 19.11 -2.70 9.84
CA SER A 2 18.37 -1.81 8.95
C SER A 2 16.94 -2.31 8.75
N GLN A 3 16.01 -1.36 8.62
CA GLN A 3 14.63 -1.71 8.31
C GLN A 3 14.54 -2.13 6.83
N PRO A 4 13.55 -2.97 6.48
CA PRO A 4 13.32 -3.30 5.08
C PRO A 4 13.07 -2.03 4.26
N ASP A 5 13.55 -2.03 3.03
CA ASP A 5 13.36 -0.89 2.13
C ASP A 5 12.08 -1.10 1.31
N TYR A 6 11.09 -0.27 1.56
CA TYR A 6 9.80 -0.33 0.88
C TYR A 6 9.72 0.61 -0.32
N THR A 7 10.83 1.22 -0.72
CA THR A 7 10.85 2.22 -1.80
C THR A 7 10.27 1.65 -3.10
N GLU A 8 10.68 0.44 -3.49
CA GLU A 8 10.19 -0.17 -4.72
C GLU A 8 8.70 -0.48 -4.65
N MET A 9 8.22 -0.89 -3.50
CA MET A 9 6.79 -1.16 -3.31
C MET A 9 5.97 0.10 -3.55
N PHE A 10 6.37 1.22 -2.96
CA PHE A 10 5.66 2.47 -3.15
C PHE A 10 5.84 3.02 -4.56
N ALA A 11 7.01 2.85 -5.15
CA ALA A 11 7.25 3.25 -6.54
C ALA A 11 6.33 2.48 -7.50
N ALA A 12 6.13 1.19 -7.24
CA ALA A 12 5.23 0.37 -8.05
C ALA A 12 3.78 0.82 -7.91
N LEU A 13 3.34 1.14 -6.69
CA LEU A 13 1.99 1.67 -6.46
C LEU A 13 1.75 2.94 -7.27
N CYS A 14 2.72 3.85 -7.25
CA CYS A 14 2.63 5.10 -7.99
C CYS A 14 2.62 4.86 -9.50
N ARG A 15 3.56 4.05 -9.98
CA ARG A 15 3.75 3.81 -11.41
C ARG A 15 2.60 2.99 -12.02
N GLU A 16 2.16 1.95 -11.34
CA GLU A 16 1.20 0.99 -11.91
C GLU A 16 -0.25 1.36 -11.62
N LEU A 17 -0.53 1.92 -10.47
CA LEU A 17 -1.88 2.19 -10.01
C LEU A 17 -2.19 3.66 -9.80
N GLY A 18 -1.17 4.53 -9.88
CA GLY A 18 -1.37 5.96 -9.69
C GLY A 18 -1.47 6.39 -8.24
N TYR A 19 -1.15 5.52 -7.29
CA TYR A 19 -1.19 5.86 -5.86
C TYR A 19 0.19 6.30 -5.38
N CYS A 20 0.47 7.58 -5.54
CA CYS A 20 1.74 8.19 -5.14
C CYS A 20 1.62 8.75 -3.72
N LEU A 21 1.98 7.92 -2.75
CA LEU A 21 1.82 8.29 -1.34
C LEU A 21 2.90 9.26 -0.87
N HIS A 22 2.52 10.15 0.04
CA HIS A 22 3.47 11.00 0.76
C HIS A 22 4.06 10.25 1.94
N ASP A 23 5.07 10.84 2.59
CA ASP A 23 5.77 10.21 3.71
C ASP A 23 4.82 9.72 4.80
N LYS A 24 3.82 10.52 5.16
CA LYS A 24 2.86 10.12 6.18
C LYS A 24 2.05 8.91 5.76
N GLY A 25 1.63 8.87 4.50
CA GLY A 25 0.89 7.74 3.97
C GLY A 25 1.73 6.48 3.93
N GLU A 26 2.98 6.61 3.52
CA GLU A 26 3.91 5.48 3.49
C GLU A 26 4.12 4.91 4.89
N LYS A 27 4.28 5.77 5.88
CA LYS A 27 4.45 5.33 7.27
C LYS A 27 3.22 4.58 7.78
N ARG A 28 2.03 5.03 7.40
CA ARG A 28 0.79 4.35 7.77
C ARG A 28 0.72 2.94 7.18
N VAL A 29 1.10 2.80 5.92
CA VAL A 29 1.11 1.50 5.26
C VAL A 29 2.12 0.57 5.92
N ILE A 30 3.32 1.08 6.18
CA ILE A 30 4.37 0.29 6.84
C ILE A 30 3.89 -0.16 8.23
N ALA A 31 3.25 0.73 8.99
CA ALA A 31 2.72 0.40 10.31
C ALA A 31 1.60 -0.62 10.24
N ALA A 32 0.85 -0.67 9.14
CA ALA A 32 -0.25 -1.61 8.97
C ALA A 32 0.20 -2.99 8.49
N LEU A 33 1.37 -3.09 7.85
CA LEU A 33 1.86 -4.36 7.30
C LEU A 33 1.92 -5.50 8.30
N PRO A 34 2.37 -5.30 9.55
CA PRO A 34 2.37 -6.39 10.55
C PRO A 34 0.97 -6.94 10.86
N ASN A 35 -0.07 -6.17 10.56
CA ASN A 35 -1.45 -6.59 10.77
C ASN A 35 -2.05 -7.33 9.56
N GLY A 36 -1.25 -7.51 8.51
CA GLY A 36 -1.65 -8.23 7.31
C GLY A 36 -1.77 -7.35 6.10
N LEU A 37 -1.81 -7.99 4.91
CA LEU A 37 -1.92 -7.28 3.64
C LEU A 37 -3.22 -6.48 3.52
N ASP A 38 -4.32 -7.02 4.04
CA ASP A 38 -5.60 -6.32 3.96
C ASP A 38 -5.57 -5.01 4.73
N ALA A 39 -4.93 -5.00 5.90
CA ALA A 39 -4.75 -3.77 6.67
C ALA A 39 -3.89 -2.76 5.92
N ALA A 40 -2.84 -3.24 5.24
CA ALA A 40 -1.98 -2.37 4.44
C ALA A 40 -2.73 -1.80 3.24
N VAL A 41 -3.55 -2.61 2.57
CA VAL A 41 -4.39 -2.14 1.45
C VAL A 41 -5.32 -1.02 1.91
N ARG A 42 -5.97 -1.23 3.06
CA ARG A 42 -6.86 -0.23 3.62
C ARG A 42 -6.10 1.07 3.93
N ALA A 43 -4.88 0.95 4.46
CA ALA A 43 -4.06 2.11 4.75
C ALA A 43 -3.70 2.90 3.48
N VAL A 44 -3.45 2.20 2.36
CA VAL A 44 -3.20 2.84 1.07
C VAL A 44 -4.38 3.70 0.66
N PHE A 45 -5.59 3.15 0.70
CA PHE A 45 -6.78 3.90 0.32
C PHE A 45 -7.03 5.07 1.25
N GLU A 46 -6.87 4.89 2.56
CA GLU A 46 -7.04 5.97 3.51
C GLU A 46 -6.02 7.09 3.29
N ALA A 47 -4.77 6.74 2.98
CA ALA A 47 -3.72 7.72 2.71
C ALA A 47 -4.01 8.54 1.44
N GLU A 48 -4.70 7.93 0.46
CA GLU A 48 -5.08 8.63 -0.77
C GLU A 48 -6.41 9.38 -0.62
N GLY A 49 -7.03 9.31 0.55
CA GLY A 49 -8.30 9.96 0.78
C GLY A 49 -9.47 9.27 0.10
N VAL A 50 -9.31 8.00 -0.26
CA VAL A 50 -10.35 7.21 -0.90
C VAL A 50 -11.16 6.48 0.18
N ASP A 51 -12.49 6.50 0.03
CA ASP A 51 -13.38 5.80 0.96
C ASP A 51 -13.27 4.30 0.72
N TYR A 52 -12.61 3.58 1.62
CA TYR A 52 -12.36 2.15 1.46
C TYR A 52 -13.64 1.34 1.18
N PRO A 53 -14.75 1.55 1.92
CA PRO A 53 -15.97 0.78 1.64
C PRO A 53 -16.54 1.00 0.24
N SER A 54 -16.20 2.13 -0.41
CA SER A 54 -16.69 2.45 -1.76
C SER A 54 -15.81 1.87 -2.86
N THR A 55 -14.67 1.26 -2.53
CA THR A 55 -13.78 0.68 -3.54
C THR A 55 -14.32 -0.66 -4.02
N THR A 56 -14.01 -1.02 -5.27
CA THR A 56 -14.40 -2.32 -5.82
C THR A 56 -13.45 -3.42 -5.34
N GLY A 57 -13.94 -4.66 -5.37
CA GLY A 57 -13.10 -5.80 -5.02
C GLY A 57 -11.90 -5.94 -5.96
N ASP A 58 -12.11 -5.67 -7.26
CA ASP A 58 -11.02 -5.73 -8.24
C ASP A 58 -9.93 -4.70 -7.94
N HIS A 59 -10.32 -3.50 -7.54
CA HIS A 59 -9.38 -2.43 -7.21
C HIS A 59 -8.58 -2.79 -5.96
N ARG A 60 -9.26 -3.32 -4.93
CA ARG A 60 -8.59 -3.76 -3.71
C ARG A 60 -7.60 -4.88 -4.00
N ARG A 61 -7.97 -5.81 -4.87
CA ARG A 61 -7.10 -6.91 -5.27
C ARG A 61 -5.88 -6.40 -6.01
N ALA A 62 -6.05 -5.43 -6.91
CA ALA A 62 -4.93 -4.85 -7.65
C ALA A 62 -3.91 -4.22 -6.70
N VAL A 63 -4.37 -3.47 -5.71
CA VAL A 63 -3.48 -2.87 -4.70
C VAL A 63 -2.80 -3.96 -3.88
N ARG A 64 -3.56 -4.95 -3.43
CA ARG A 64 -3.02 -6.06 -2.64
C ARG A 64 -1.94 -6.82 -3.40
N ASP A 65 -2.20 -7.15 -4.67
CA ASP A 65 -1.25 -7.88 -5.48
C ASP A 65 0.03 -7.07 -5.72
N CYS A 66 -0.12 -5.75 -5.91
CA CYS A 66 1.02 -4.86 -6.09
C CYS A 66 1.89 -4.83 -4.83
N LEU A 67 1.27 -4.69 -3.67
CA LEU A 67 2.00 -4.72 -2.40
C LEU A 67 2.71 -6.05 -2.21
N LYS A 68 1.99 -7.15 -2.42
CA LYS A 68 2.54 -8.50 -2.23
C LYS A 68 3.73 -8.76 -3.15
N ALA A 69 3.62 -8.36 -4.41
CA ALA A 69 4.66 -8.60 -5.41
C ALA A 69 5.93 -7.80 -5.13
N ASN A 70 5.82 -6.68 -4.44
CA ASN A 70 6.93 -5.76 -4.22
C ASN A 70 7.38 -5.67 -2.76
N LEU A 71 6.87 -6.55 -1.89
CA LEU A 71 7.33 -6.59 -0.51
C LEU A 71 8.79 -7.00 -0.45
N PRO A 72 9.61 -6.30 0.33
CA PRO A 72 10.98 -6.75 0.56
C PRO A 72 10.98 -8.05 1.37
N VAL A 73 11.85 -8.95 1.03
CA VAL A 73 11.93 -10.27 1.67
C VAL A 73 13.13 -10.33 2.58
#